data_8d236181876394b0eb28f6f657a4a461
#
_entry.id   8d236181876394b0eb28f6f657a4a461
#
_cell.length_a   1.000
_cell.length_b   1.000
_cell.length_c   1.000
_cell.angle_alpha   90.00
_cell.angle_beta   90.00
_cell.angle_gamma   90.00
#
_symmetry.space_group_name_H-M   'P 1'
#
loop_
_entity.id
_entity.type
_entity.pdbx_description
1 polymer ?
#
loop_
_entity_poly.entity_id
_entity_poly.type
_entity_poly.pdbx_seq_one_letter_code
_entity_poly.pdbx_strand_id
1 'polypeptide(L)'
;DADLIRAAAAEAGRCAVVGGGFIGVEVAASLRALGVEVDLLMIEERVLEGPLGRALGERLTALLRDRGVRVHPRAEVTAFHGESELVSVAARGAPAIQVPVAVVGAGIAPATELAEAAGLQTDLGGIACDQAFRTSVPDVFAAGDVAAVWSPLAGRRLRVEHWAEALNQGKLAARSMLDMEAAYDRVPYFFSDVFDSSIEYVGFGGPVEDEIAVERDGGMMAYHLSGDRLTGVAKLDVDDDLQRARELLRAG
;
A
#
# COMPACT_ATOMS: atom_id res chain seq x y z
N ASP A 1 13.49 5.00 -12.17
CA ASP A 1 12.51 4.10 -12.81
C ASP A 1 11.30 4.87 -13.36
N ALA A 2 10.70 5.82 -12.62
CA ALA A 2 9.49 6.54 -13.05
C ALA A 2 9.63 7.21 -14.43
N ASP A 3 10.75 7.90 -14.70
CA ASP A 3 10.99 8.55 -15.99
C ASP A 3 11.12 7.55 -17.14
N LEU A 4 11.76 6.40 -16.89
CA LEU A 4 11.89 5.33 -17.89
C LEU A 4 10.53 4.69 -18.19
N ILE A 5 9.73 4.40 -17.16
CA ILE A 5 8.38 3.86 -17.31
C ILE A 5 7.53 4.83 -18.12
N ARG A 6 7.53 6.13 -17.75
CA ARG A 6 6.79 7.17 -18.45
C ARG A 6 7.16 7.27 -19.93
N ALA A 7 8.46 7.30 -20.24
CA ALA A 7 8.94 7.40 -21.61
C ALA A 7 8.55 6.19 -22.44
N ALA A 8 8.82 4.97 -21.94
CA ALA A 8 8.52 3.72 -22.64
C ALA A 8 7.00 3.55 -22.86
N ALA A 9 6.18 3.82 -21.85
CA ALA A 9 4.72 3.70 -21.96
C ALA A 9 4.12 4.75 -22.92
N ALA A 10 4.65 5.98 -22.92
CA ALA A 10 4.20 7.04 -23.83
C ALA A 10 4.55 6.71 -25.28
N GLU A 11 5.77 6.19 -25.54
CA GLU A 11 6.18 5.75 -26.86
C GLU A 11 5.34 4.57 -27.37
N ALA A 12 5.08 3.60 -26.50
CA ALA A 12 4.30 2.41 -26.81
C ALA A 12 2.79 2.71 -26.98
N GLY A 13 2.26 3.76 -26.36
CA GLY A 13 0.84 4.10 -26.33
C GLY A 13 -0.03 3.13 -25.56
N ARG A 14 0.52 2.00 -25.09
CA ARG A 14 -0.19 0.95 -24.36
C ARG A 14 0.72 0.24 -23.35
N CYS A 15 0.19 -0.05 -22.16
CA CYS A 15 0.93 -0.69 -21.08
C CYS A 15 0.06 -1.68 -20.30
N ALA A 16 0.62 -2.82 -19.90
CA ALA A 16 0.05 -3.67 -18.88
C ALA A 16 0.60 -3.29 -17.51
N VAL A 17 -0.27 -3.20 -16.51
CA VAL A 17 0.12 -3.04 -15.10
C VAL A 17 -0.31 -4.28 -14.35
N VAL A 18 0.59 -4.89 -13.58
CA VAL A 18 0.35 -6.12 -12.83
C VAL A 18 0.35 -5.80 -11.34
N GLY A 19 -0.78 -6.06 -10.68
CA GLY A 19 -0.98 -5.85 -9.24
C GLY A 19 -2.05 -4.80 -8.92
N GLY A 20 -3.00 -5.16 -8.08
CA GLY A 20 -4.13 -4.31 -7.63
C GLY A 20 -3.86 -3.52 -6.35
N GLY A 21 -2.61 -3.48 -5.86
CA GLY A 21 -2.17 -2.70 -4.71
C GLY A 21 -1.92 -1.22 -5.04
N PHE A 22 -1.45 -0.43 -4.06
CA PHE A 22 -1.22 1.02 -4.22
C PHE A 22 -0.33 1.35 -5.42
N ILE A 23 0.82 0.70 -5.55
CA ILE A 23 1.76 0.95 -6.66
C ILE A 23 1.09 0.71 -8.02
N GLY A 24 0.41 -0.43 -8.18
CA GLY A 24 -0.25 -0.76 -9.45
C GLY A 24 -1.38 0.20 -9.78
N VAL A 25 -2.19 0.57 -8.81
CA VAL A 25 -3.32 1.51 -8.98
C VAL A 25 -2.84 2.92 -9.33
N GLU A 26 -1.85 3.44 -8.60
CA GLU A 26 -1.27 4.78 -8.87
C GLU A 26 -0.57 4.84 -10.22
N VAL A 27 0.18 3.80 -10.60
CA VAL A 27 0.83 3.70 -11.92
C VAL A 27 -0.23 3.63 -13.02
N ALA A 28 -1.26 2.80 -12.87
CA ALA A 28 -2.34 2.68 -13.85
C ALA A 28 -3.07 4.02 -14.06
N ALA A 29 -3.41 4.71 -12.98
CA ALA A 29 -4.05 6.02 -13.01
C ALA A 29 -3.16 7.07 -13.67
N SER A 30 -1.87 7.13 -13.29
CA SER A 30 -0.91 8.09 -13.82
C SER A 30 -0.65 7.89 -15.31
N LEU A 31 -0.45 6.64 -15.76
CA LEU A 31 -0.26 6.33 -17.18
C LEU A 31 -1.53 6.64 -17.98
N ARG A 32 -2.70 6.33 -17.44
CA ARG A 32 -3.98 6.66 -18.11
C ARG A 32 -4.19 8.17 -18.24
N ALA A 33 -3.82 8.95 -17.21
CA ALA A 33 -3.88 10.42 -17.26
C ALA A 33 -2.93 11.01 -18.33
N LEU A 34 -1.83 10.32 -18.65
CA LEU A 34 -0.92 10.67 -19.75
C LEU A 34 -1.43 10.22 -21.14
N GLY A 35 -2.62 9.62 -21.23
CA GLY A 35 -3.22 9.18 -22.50
C GLY A 35 -2.82 7.76 -22.92
N VAL A 36 -2.05 7.03 -22.13
CA VAL A 36 -1.67 5.63 -22.41
C VAL A 36 -2.88 4.71 -22.22
N GLU A 37 -3.07 3.72 -23.10
CA GLU A 37 -4.03 2.65 -22.86
C GLU A 37 -3.49 1.70 -21.81
N VAL A 38 -4.24 1.45 -20.74
CA VAL A 38 -3.81 0.64 -19.60
C VAL A 38 -4.70 -0.56 -19.40
N ASP A 39 -4.07 -1.74 -19.32
CA ASP A 39 -4.66 -2.99 -18.84
C ASP A 39 -4.10 -3.28 -17.44
N LEU A 40 -4.93 -3.25 -16.41
CA LEU A 40 -4.57 -3.59 -15.03
C LEU A 40 -4.99 -5.03 -14.71
N LEU A 41 -4.00 -5.92 -14.52
CA LEU A 41 -4.22 -7.33 -14.18
C LEU A 41 -3.95 -7.52 -12.68
N MET A 42 -4.86 -8.17 -11.98
CA MET A 42 -4.76 -8.42 -10.55
C MET A 42 -5.43 -9.72 -10.13
N ILE A 43 -4.94 -10.33 -9.07
CA ILE A 43 -5.51 -11.59 -8.54
C ILE A 43 -6.76 -11.33 -7.69
N GLU A 44 -6.86 -10.15 -7.10
CA GLU A 44 -7.97 -9.73 -6.27
C GLU A 44 -9.24 -9.50 -7.12
N GLU A 45 -10.38 -9.46 -6.45
CA GLU A 45 -11.68 -9.09 -7.04
C GLU A 45 -11.75 -7.58 -7.32
N ARG A 46 -11.20 -6.77 -6.41
CA ARG A 46 -11.21 -5.31 -6.40
C ARG A 46 -9.84 -4.76 -6.09
N VAL A 47 -9.52 -3.59 -6.64
CA VAL A 47 -8.27 -2.90 -6.29
C VAL A 47 -8.30 -2.51 -4.81
N LEU A 48 -7.15 -2.60 -4.15
CA LEU A 48 -6.94 -2.16 -2.75
C LEU A 48 -7.93 -2.78 -1.74
N GLU A 49 -8.60 -3.89 -2.08
CA GLU A 49 -9.58 -4.54 -1.21
C GLU A 49 -8.96 -4.98 0.13
N GLY A 50 -7.73 -5.49 0.12
CA GLY A 50 -7.04 -5.92 1.33
C GLY A 50 -6.86 -4.78 2.36
N PRO A 51 -6.23 -3.66 1.98
CA PRO A 51 -5.98 -2.57 2.91
C PRO A 51 -7.16 -1.63 3.17
N LEU A 52 -8.11 -1.48 2.22
CA LEU A 52 -9.17 -0.47 2.31
C LEU A 52 -10.58 -1.05 2.48
N GLY A 53 -10.70 -2.38 2.45
CA GLY A 53 -11.99 -3.05 2.51
C GLY A 53 -12.72 -3.12 1.16
N ARG A 54 -13.84 -3.81 1.18
CA ARG A 54 -14.63 -4.13 -0.02
C ARG A 54 -15.29 -2.89 -0.63
N ALA A 55 -15.92 -2.06 0.20
CA ALA A 55 -16.71 -0.94 -0.30
C ALA A 55 -15.85 0.10 -1.03
N LEU A 56 -14.72 0.51 -0.43
CA LEU A 56 -13.77 1.39 -1.09
C LEU A 56 -13.09 0.72 -2.29
N GLY A 57 -12.76 -0.56 -2.21
CA GLY A 57 -12.25 -1.33 -3.34
C GLY A 57 -13.21 -1.35 -4.53
N GLU A 58 -14.50 -1.52 -4.31
CA GLU A 58 -15.55 -1.42 -5.35
C GLU A 58 -15.57 -0.02 -5.99
N ARG A 59 -15.61 1.02 -5.16
CA ARG A 59 -15.65 2.41 -5.62
C ARG A 59 -14.43 2.78 -6.46
N LEU A 60 -13.23 2.41 -6.01
CA LEU A 60 -11.98 2.66 -6.73
C LEU A 60 -11.87 1.84 -8.02
N THR A 61 -12.34 0.60 -8.03
CA THR A 61 -12.39 -0.23 -9.24
C THR A 61 -13.31 0.40 -10.29
N ALA A 62 -14.46 0.92 -9.88
CA ALA A 62 -15.37 1.64 -10.76
C ALA A 62 -14.72 2.94 -11.29
N LEU A 63 -14.10 3.74 -10.42
CA LEU A 63 -13.38 4.95 -10.82
C LEU A 63 -12.32 4.67 -11.90
N LEU A 64 -11.50 3.65 -11.72
CA LEU A 64 -10.49 3.26 -12.72
C LEU A 64 -11.12 2.92 -14.07
N ARG A 65 -12.22 2.15 -14.07
CA ARG A 65 -12.96 1.77 -15.29
C ARG A 65 -13.58 2.99 -15.97
N ASP A 66 -14.21 3.87 -15.22
CA ASP A 66 -14.84 5.11 -15.74
C ASP A 66 -13.80 6.04 -16.37
N ARG A 67 -12.55 6.02 -15.86
CA ARG A 67 -11.42 6.76 -16.43
C ARG A 67 -10.74 6.01 -17.58
N GLY A 68 -11.25 4.85 -17.99
CA GLY A 68 -10.80 4.09 -19.16
C GLY A 68 -9.63 3.14 -18.92
N VAL A 69 -9.36 2.75 -17.66
CA VAL A 69 -8.47 1.62 -17.35
C VAL A 69 -9.24 0.32 -17.54
N ARG A 70 -8.70 -0.61 -18.33
CA ARG A 70 -9.25 -1.97 -18.47
C ARG A 70 -8.80 -2.82 -17.29
N VAL A 71 -9.67 -2.98 -16.29
CA VAL A 71 -9.40 -3.75 -15.08
C VAL A 71 -9.78 -5.20 -15.28
N HIS A 72 -8.81 -6.10 -15.12
CA HIS A 72 -8.93 -7.57 -15.21
C HIS A 72 -8.80 -8.19 -13.81
N PRO A 73 -9.89 -8.34 -13.05
CA PRO A 73 -9.87 -9.00 -11.75
C PRO A 73 -9.68 -10.51 -11.93
N ARG A 74 -9.19 -11.19 -10.89
CA ARG A 74 -8.90 -12.63 -10.87
C ARG A 74 -7.99 -13.08 -12.01
N ALA A 75 -7.13 -12.17 -12.50
CA ALA A 75 -6.16 -12.41 -13.55
C ALA A 75 -4.79 -12.64 -12.94
N GLU A 76 -4.40 -13.91 -12.79
CA GLU A 76 -3.09 -14.31 -12.31
C GLU A 76 -2.10 -14.35 -13.48
N VAL A 77 -1.16 -13.40 -13.53
CA VAL A 77 -0.12 -13.37 -14.56
C VAL A 77 0.77 -14.59 -14.41
N THR A 78 0.93 -15.33 -15.52
CA THR A 78 1.70 -16.59 -15.55
C THR A 78 2.96 -16.51 -16.39
N ALA A 79 3.01 -15.62 -17.39
CA ALA A 79 4.19 -15.46 -18.24
C ALA A 79 4.21 -14.10 -18.94
N PHE A 80 5.41 -13.66 -19.25
CA PHE A 80 5.72 -12.57 -20.17
C PHE A 80 6.37 -13.19 -21.40
N HIS A 81 5.82 -12.92 -22.60
CA HIS A 81 6.30 -13.49 -23.86
C HIS A 81 6.99 -12.45 -24.73
N GLY A 82 8.08 -12.84 -25.35
CA GLY A 82 8.92 -12.06 -26.24
C GLY A 82 10.36 -12.61 -26.18
N GLU A 83 11.19 -12.29 -27.18
CA GLU A 83 12.60 -12.71 -27.18
C GLU A 83 13.50 -11.60 -26.65
N SER A 84 13.57 -10.46 -27.34
CA SER A 84 14.32 -9.27 -26.94
C SER A 84 13.44 -8.15 -26.42
N GLU A 85 12.17 -8.17 -26.79
CA GLU A 85 11.15 -7.19 -26.40
C GLU A 85 9.88 -7.91 -25.95
N LEU A 86 9.13 -7.29 -25.04
CA LEU A 86 7.84 -7.80 -24.61
C LEU A 86 6.84 -7.74 -25.77
N VAL A 87 6.12 -8.83 -26.00
CA VAL A 87 5.05 -8.93 -27.00
C VAL A 87 3.70 -9.10 -26.34
N SER A 88 3.63 -9.93 -25.30
CA SER A 88 2.38 -10.16 -24.58
C SER A 88 2.58 -10.59 -23.14
N VAL A 89 1.53 -10.36 -22.34
CA VAL A 89 1.37 -10.85 -20.97
C VAL A 89 0.30 -11.89 -20.95
N ALA A 90 0.63 -13.11 -20.52
CA ALA A 90 -0.32 -14.20 -20.32
C ALA A 90 -0.81 -14.26 -18.88
N ALA A 91 -2.10 -14.47 -18.69
CA ALA A 91 -2.71 -14.60 -17.37
C ALA A 91 -3.74 -15.73 -17.36
N ARG A 92 -3.86 -16.42 -16.22
CA ARG A 92 -4.99 -17.29 -15.94
C ARG A 92 -6.16 -16.41 -15.51
N GLY A 93 -7.36 -16.67 -16.04
CA GLY A 93 -8.56 -15.89 -15.74
C GLY A 93 -8.78 -14.68 -16.64
N ALA A 94 -7.85 -14.38 -17.57
CA ALA A 94 -8.01 -13.34 -18.58
C ALA A 94 -7.39 -13.75 -19.93
N PRO A 95 -7.81 -13.15 -21.06
CA PRO A 95 -7.11 -13.31 -22.33
C PRO A 95 -5.69 -12.78 -22.26
N ALA A 96 -4.78 -13.31 -23.10
CA ALA A 96 -3.44 -12.76 -23.24
C ALA A 96 -3.50 -11.31 -23.75
N ILE A 97 -2.78 -10.41 -23.09
CA ILE A 97 -2.75 -8.99 -23.42
C ILE A 97 -1.53 -8.71 -24.30
N GLN A 98 -1.76 -8.23 -25.52
CA GLN A 98 -0.68 -7.82 -26.44
C GLN A 98 -0.21 -6.42 -26.07
N VAL A 99 0.99 -6.30 -25.51
CA VAL A 99 1.58 -5.03 -25.05
C VAL A 99 3.10 -5.08 -25.14
N PRO A 100 3.77 -4.00 -25.54
CA PRO A 100 5.23 -3.94 -25.56
C PRO A 100 5.85 -3.50 -24.23
N VAL A 101 5.03 -3.03 -23.27
CA VAL A 101 5.49 -2.53 -21.96
C VAL A 101 4.62 -3.13 -20.86
N ALA A 102 5.26 -3.62 -19.81
CA ALA A 102 4.58 -4.05 -18.59
C ALA A 102 5.27 -3.45 -17.35
N VAL A 103 4.47 -3.00 -16.39
CA VAL A 103 4.93 -2.56 -15.07
C VAL A 103 4.41 -3.55 -14.03
N VAL A 104 5.31 -4.11 -13.22
CA VAL A 104 4.96 -5.10 -12.21
C VAL A 104 5.02 -4.46 -10.83
N GLY A 105 3.87 -4.32 -10.19
CA GLY A 105 3.67 -3.82 -8.83
C GLY A 105 2.94 -4.84 -7.95
N ALA A 106 3.40 -6.12 -8.00
CA ALA A 106 2.75 -7.26 -7.36
C ALA A 106 3.23 -7.51 -5.91
N GLY A 107 3.67 -6.47 -5.21
CA GLY A 107 4.17 -6.51 -3.85
C GLY A 107 5.68 -6.29 -3.76
N ILE A 108 6.13 -6.05 -2.54
CA ILE A 108 7.54 -5.85 -2.19
C ILE A 108 7.90 -6.71 -0.98
N ALA A 109 9.19 -6.97 -0.83
CA ALA A 109 9.75 -7.55 0.38
C ALA A 109 10.90 -6.66 0.88
N PRO A 110 10.99 -6.38 2.17
CA PRO A 110 12.14 -5.67 2.73
C PRO A 110 13.45 -6.46 2.52
N ALA A 111 14.53 -5.76 2.21
CA ALA A 111 15.87 -6.35 2.11
C ALA A 111 16.44 -6.55 3.53
N THR A 112 16.26 -7.74 4.11
CA THR A 112 16.68 -8.07 5.48
C THR A 112 17.95 -8.89 5.55
N GLU A 113 18.53 -9.31 4.43
CA GLU A 113 19.64 -10.26 4.34
C GLU A 113 20.87 -9.81 5.15
N LEU A 114 21.18 -8.50 5.11
CA LEU A 114 22.30 -7.95 5.87
C LEU A 114 22.03 -8.00 7.38
N ALA A 115 20.80 -7.70 7.79
CA ALA A 115 20.41 -7.73 9.19
C ALA A 115 20.39 -9.16 9.73
N GLU A 116 19.87 -10.11 8.97
CA GLU A 116 19.85 -11.53 9.29
C GLU A 116 21.26 -12.11 9.40
N ALA A 117 22.14 -11.77 8.47
CA ALA A 117 23.55 -12.15 8.52
C ALA A 117 24.29 -11.57 9.73
N ALA A 118 23.85 -10.42 10.24
CA ALA A 118 24.35 -9.79 11.46
C ALA A 118 23.67 -10.32 12.75
N GLY A 119 22.76 -11.30 12.63
CA GLY A 119 22.09 -11.93 13.77
C GLY A 119 20.94 -11.11 14.37
N LEU A 120 20.40 -10.12 13.67
CA LEU A 120 19.22 -9.36 14.11
C LEU A 120 17.96 -10.24 14.02
N GLN A 121 17.08 -10.08 15.00
CA GLN A 121 15.77 -10.73 14.96
C GLN A 121 14.86 -10.06 13.91
N THR A 122 14.09 -10.88 13.20
CA THR A 122 13.08 -10.42 12.23
C THR A 122 11.67 -10.77 12.69
N ASP A 123 10.68 -9.99 12.27
CA ASP A 123 9.25 -10.20 12.48
C ASP A 123 8.47 -9.50 11.36
N LEU A 124 7.32 -10.03 10.95
CA LEU A 124 6.50 -9.49 9.86
C LEU A 124 7.27 -9.25 8.55
N GLY A 125 8.32 -10.05 8.29
CA GLY A 125 9.20 -9.88 7.14
C GLY A 125 10.14 -8.66 7.21
N GLY A 126 10.25 -8.00 8.36
CA GLY A 126 11.15 -6.87 8.60
C GLY A 126 12.04 -7.06 9.82
N ILE A 127 12.83 -6.07 10.20
CA ILE A 127 13.71 -6.09 11.37
C ILE A 127 12.90 -5.79 12.63
N ALA A 128 12.85 -6.74 13.56
CA ALA A 128 12.13 -6.58 14.82
C ALA A 128 12.79 -5.52 15.71
N CYS A 129 12.04 -4.53 16.15
CA CYS A 129 12.51 -3.51 17.10
C CYS A 129 11.47 -3.19 18.17
N ASP A 130 11.94 -2.59 19.25
CA ASP A 130 11.09 -2.08 20.31
C ASP A 130 10.41 -0.75 19.91
N GLN A 131 9.61 -0.18 20.82
CA GLN A 131 8.94 1.11 20.59
C GLN A 131 9.90 2.30 20.43
N ALA A 132 11.18 2.14 20.80
CA ALA A 132 12.24 3.12 20.65
C ALA A 132 13.17 2.80 19.46
N PHE A 133 12.73 1.93 18.56
CA PHE A 133 13.46 1.51 17.34
C PHE A 133 14.75 0.74 17.57
N ARG A 134 15.01 0.26 18.81
CA ARG A 134 16.17 -0.58 19.12
C ARG A 134 15.92 -2.00 18.64
N THR A 135 16.91 -2.58 17.97
CA THR A 135 16.88 -3.98 17.54
C THR A 135 17.32 -4.93 18.64
N SER A 136 17.40 -6.22 18.33
CA SER A 136 17.93 -7.24 19.25
C SER A 136 19.44 -7.11 19.51
N VAL A 137 20.15 -6.33 18.70
CA VAL A 137 21.60 -6.09 18.85
C VAL A 137 21.82 -4.69 19.41
N PRO A 138 22.61 -4.53 20.49
CA PRO A 138 22.92 -3.22 21.06
C PRO A 138 23.47 -2.24 20.02
N ASP A 139 23.09 -0.97 20.14
CA ASP A 139 23.53 0.15 19.29
C ASP A 139 23.13 0.00 17.80
N VAL A 140 22.23 -0.93 17.49
CA VAL A 140 21.64 -1.10 16.16
C VAL A 140 20.16 -0.74 16.18
N PHE A 141 19.74 0.12 15.25
CA PHE A 141 18.38 0.64 15.15
C PHE A 141 17.81 0.35 13.77
N ALA A 142 16.48 0.22 13.69
CA ALA A 142 15.76 0.05 12.43
C ALA A 142 14.59 1.02 12.34
N ALA A 143 14.40 1.65 11.17
CA ALA A 143 13.30 2.58 10.91
C ALA A 143 12.84 2.51 9.45
N GLY A 144 11.62 2.95 9.18
CA GLY A 144 11.00 2.92 7.86
C GLY A 144 10.42 1.55 7.51
N ASP A 145 10.23 1.29 6.23
CA ASP A 145 9.50 0.12 5.69
C ASP A 145 10.07 -1.23 6.15
N VAL A 146 11.38 -1.26 6.43
CA VAL A 146 12.06 -2.46 6.93
C VAL A 146 11.80 -2.74 8.41
N ALA A 147 11.34 -1.75 9.19
CA ALA A 147 11.19 -1.88 10.63
C ALA A 147 9.85 -2.47 11.06
N ALA A 148 9.88 -3.57 11.79
CA ALA A 148 8.74 -4.13 12.52
C ALA A 148 8.77 -3.59 13.97
N VAL A 149 8.12 -2.45 14.19
CA VAL A 149 8.17 -1.66 15.42
C VAL A 149 7.11 -2.12 16.40
N TRP A 150 7.47 -2.32 17.68
CA TRP A 150 6.50 -2.57 18.72
C TRP A 150 5.61 -1.34 18.94
N SER A 151 4.30 -1.50 18.78
CA SER A 151 3.30 -0.47 19.06
C SER A 151 2.54 -0.80 20.35
N PRO A 152 2.69 0.01 21.41
CA PRO A 152 1.90 -0.16 22.63
C PRO A 152 0.40 -0.01 22.40
N LEU A 153 0.00 0.89 21.47
CA LEU A 153 -1.41 1.13 21.13
C LEU A 153 -2.05 -0.08 20.43
N ALA A 154 -1.30 -0.76 19.56
CA ALA A 154 -1.78 -1.95 18.87
C ALA A 154 -1.58 -3.23 19.69
N GLY A 155 -0.73 -3.22 20.74
CA GLY A 155 -0.33 -4.40 21.52
C GLY A 155 0.46 -5.44 20.71
N ARG A 156 1.03 -5.04 19.57
CA ARG A 156 1.79 -5.89 18.66
C ARG A 156 2.81 -5.07 17.86
N ARG A 157 3.71 -5.75 17.14
CA ARG A 157 4.52 -5.07 16.14
C ARG A 157 3.68 -4.65 14.94
N LEU A 158 4.05 -3.51 14.37
CA LEU A 158 3.53 -2.98 13.11
C LEU A 158 4.69 -2.79 12.15
N ARG A 159 4.49 -3.17 10.89
CA ARG A 159 5.37 -2.83 9.78
C ARG A 159 4.53 -2.07 8.75
N VAL A 160 4.87 -0.82 8.54
CA VAL A 160 4.09 0.11 7.72
C VAL A 160 4.96 0.61 6.58
N GLU A 161 4.55 0.34 5.37
CA GLU A 161 5.25 0.70 4.13
C GLU A 161 4.67 2.00 3.59
N HIS A 162 5.03 3.12 4.22
CA HIS A 162 4.54 4.43 3.77
C HIS A 162 5.55 5.54 4.06
N TRP A 163 5.72 6.47 3.10
CA TRP A 163 6.67 7.58 3.16
C TRP A 163 6.53 8.43 4.43
N ALA A 164 5.30 8.84 4.79
CA ALA A 164 5.06 9.66 5.98
C ALA A 164 5.45 8.94 7.26
N GLU A 165 5.23 7.62 7.31
CA GLU A 165 5.61 6.79 8.44
C GLU A 165 7.13 6.64 8.54
N ALA A 166 7.81 6.38 7.43
CA ALA A 166 9.28 6.31 7.39
C ALA A 166 9.93 7.61 7.86
N LEU A 167 9.42 8.78 7.45
CA LEU A 167 9.87 10.10 7.92
C LEU A 167 9.74 10.26 9.44
N ASN A 168 8.61 9.84 10.01
CA ASN A 168 8.35 9.95 11.44
C ASN A 168 9.21 8.98 12.23
N GLN A 169 9.32 7.74 11.78
CA GLN A 169 10.15 6.72 12.40
C GLN A 169 11.62 7.11 12.38
N GLY A 170 12.15 7.64 11.27
CA GLY A 170 13.53 8.09 11.17
C GLY A 170 13.87 9.17 12.19
N LYS A 171 12.96 10.14 12.42
CA LYS A 171 13.14 11.18 13.46
C LYS A 171 13.16 10.59 14.88
N LEU A 172 12.30 9.63 15.18
CA LEU A 172 12.24 8.96 16.48
C LEU A 172 13.46 8.06 16.70
N ALA A 173 13.87 7.31 15.70
CA ALA A 173 15.09 6.49 15.75
C ALA A 173 16.34 7.34 16.00
N ALA A 174 16.47 8.50 15.34
CA ALA A 174 17.58 9.42 15.58
C ALA A 174 17.61 9.95 17.03
N ARG A 175 16.45 10.25 17.63
CA ARG A 175 16.36 10.61 19.05
C ARG A 175 16.80 9.46 19.94
N SER A 176 16.37 8.23 19.63
CA SER A 176 16.78 7.04 20.38
C SER A 176 18.29 6.79 20.31
N MET A 177 18.91 7.01 19.14
CA MET A 177 20.37 6.92 18.96
C MET A 177 21.15 7.93 19.80
N LEU A 178 20.52 9.05 20.17
CA LEU A 178 21.11 10.10 21.00
C LEU A 178 20.70 9.97 22.48
N ASP A 179 20.19 8.81 22.89
CA ASP A 179 19.68 8.56 24.26
C ASP A 179 18.60 9.56 24.71
N MET A 180 17.90 10.17 23.75
CA MET A 180 16.75 11.03 24.03
C MET A 180 15.49 10.19 24.13
N GLU A 181 14.48 10.69 24.86
CA GLU A 181 13.17 10.04 24.91
C GLU A 181 12.57 9.91 23.52
N ALA A 182 12.25 8.67 23.13
CA ALA A 182 11.63 8.31 21.88
C ALA A 182 10.70 7.11 22.09
N ALA A 183 9.46 7.23 21.64
CA ALA A 183 8.49 6.14 21.67
C ALA A 183 7.56 6.20 20.46
N TYR A 184 7.28 5.04 19.90
CA TYR A 184 6.29 4.88 18.84
C TYR A 184 4.90 4.76 19.48
N ASP A 185 4.24 5.89 19.69
CA ASP A 185 2.93 6.01 20.37
C ASP A 185 1.82 6.56 19.46
N ARG A 186 1.92 6.31 18.17
CA ARG A 186 1.01 6.86 17.17
C ARG A 186 0.18 5.81 16.45
N VAL A 187 -0.99 6.23 15.99
CA VAL A 187 -1.78 5.46 15.03
C VAL A 187 -1.24 5.77 13.64
N PRO A 188 -0.82 4.75 12.86
CA PRO A 188 -0.37 4.96 11.49
C PRO A 188 -1.39 5.71 10.64
N TYR A 189 -0.87 6.54 9.73
CA TYR A 189 -1.65 7.29 8.76
C TYR A 189 -0.96 7.23 7.40
N PHE A 190 -1.75 7.09 6.35
CA PHE A 190 -1.28 7.26 4.98
C PHE A 190 -2.32 7.95 4.09
N PHE A 191 -1.87 8.40 2.94
CA PHE A 191 -2.73 8.90 1.86
C PHE A 191 -2.25 8.36 0.51
N SER A 192 -3.15 8.35 -0.46
CA SER A 192 -2.87 7.99 -1.85
C SER A 192 -3.81 8.77 -2.75
N ASP A 193 -3.30 9.22 -3.90
CA ASP A 193 -4.10 9.94 -4.89
C ASP A 193 -4.28 9.07 -6.15
N VAL A 194 -5.52 8.92 -6.58
CA VAL A 194 -5.89 8.14 -7.78
C VAL A 194 -6.69 9.06 -8.69
N PHE A 195 -6.08 9.56 -9.75
CA PHE A 195 -6.57 10.68 -10.56
C PHE A 195 -6.76 11.94 -9.71
N ASP A 196 -7.98 12.46 -9.62
CA ASP A 196 -8.40 13.61 -8.81
C ASP A 196 -9.07 13.19 -7.49
N SER A 197 -9.09 11.90 -7.18
CA SER A 197 -9.64 11.39 -5.92
C SER A 197 -8.53 11.15 -4.90
N SER A 198 -8.81 11.55 -3.64
CA SER A 198 -7.88 11.38 -2.52
C SER A 198 -8.37 10.32 -1.55
N ILE A 199 -7.49 9.40 -1.24
CA ILE A 199 -7.69 8.34 -0.25
C ILE A 199 -6.89 8.71 0.99
N GLU A 200 -7.50 8.65 2.17
CA GLU A 200 -6.77 8.72 3.43
C GLU A 200 -7.17 7.57 4.34
N TYR A 201 -6.21 7.10 5.13
CA TYR A 201 -6.41 6.02 6.07
C TYR A 201 -5.72 6.32 7.40
N VAL A 202 -6.37 5.95 8.48
CA VAL A 202 -5.80 5.90 9.82
C VAL A 202 -6.15 4.57 10.48
N GLY A 203 -5.15 3.87 11.00
CA GLY A 203 -5.39 2.56 11.61
C GLY A 203 -4.14 1.72 11.80
N PHE A 204 -4.32 0.56 12.42
CA PHE A 204 -3.21 -0.35 12.73
C PHE A 204 -2.94 -1.37 11.62
N GLY A 205 -3.69 -1.32 10.52
CA GLY A 205 -3.63 -2.30 9.44
C GLY A 205 -4.03 -3.72 9.89
N GLY A 206 -3.95 -4.64 8.96
CA GLY A 206 -4.35 -6.02 9.14
C GLY A 206 -5.56 -6.37 8.26
N PRO A 207 -6.03 -7.62 8.30
CA PRO A 207 -7.21 -8.03 7.56
C PRO A 207 -8.43 -7.21 7.99
N VAL A 208 -9.25 -6.82 7.01
CA VAL A 208 -10.57 -6.23 7.27
C VAL A 208 -11.54 -7.39 7.48
N GLU A 209 -11.87 -7.68 8.73
CA GLU A 209 -12.78 -8.79 9.07
C GLU A 209 -14.23 -8.39 8.84
N ASP A 210 -14.58 -7.15 9.23
CA ASP A 210 -15.88 -6.56 9.01
C ASP A 210 -15.73 -5.07 8.70
N GLU A 211 -16.69 -4.49 7.97
CA GLU A 211 -16.66 -3.08 7.60
C GLU A 211 -18.05 -2.43 7.66
N ILE A 212 -18.06 -1.16 8.06
CA ILE A 212 -19.23 -0.29 7.94
C ILE A 212 -18.86 0.82 6.96
N ALA A 213 -19.48 0.82 5.80
CA ALA A 213 -19.27 1.85 4.79
C ALA A 213 -20.42 2.85 4.79
N VAL A 214 -20.09 4.15 4.75
CA VAL A 214 -21.05 5.25 4.77
C VAL A 214 -20.71 6.22 3.64
N GLU A 215 -21.65 6.48 2.75
CA GLU A 215 -21.54 7.57 1.80
C GLU A 215 -21.75 8.92 2.50
N ARG A 216 -20.87 9.88 2.20
CA ARG A 216 -20.90 11.22 2.79
C ARG A 216 -20.33 12.24 1.80
N ASP A 217 -21.07 13.33 1.56
CA ASP A 217 -20.62 14.48 0.77
C ASP A 217 -20.11 14.14 -0.65
N GLY A 218 -20.66 13.07 -1.25
CA GLY A 218 -20.24 12.55 -2.56
C GLY A 218 -19.05 11.58 -2.51
N GLY A 219 -18.39 11.46 -1.37
CA GLY A 219 -17.34 10.48 -1.09
C GLY A 219 -17.84 9.32 -0.22
N MET A 220 -16.91 8.59 0.38
CA MET A 220 -17.20 7.42 1.21
C MET A 220 -16.24 7.33 2.40
N MET A 221 -16.76 6.94 3.56
CA MET A 221 -15.98 6.50 4.71
C MET A 221 -16.21 5.01 4.94
N ALA A 222 -15.13 4.27 5.26
CA ALA A 222 -15.19 2.86 5.64
C ALA A 222 -14.52 2.68 7.01
N TYR A 223 -15.24 2.11 7.94
CA TYR A 223 -14.80 1.78 9.29
C TYR A 223 -14.48 0.29 9.33
N HIS A 224 -13.24 -0.06 9.64
CA HIS A 224 -12.78 -1.44 9.71
C HIS A 224 -12.87 -1.95 11.14
N LEU A 225 -13.41 -3.14 11.30
CA LEU A 225 -13.68 -3.74 12.60
C LEU A 225 -13.03 -5.12 12.70
N SER A 226 -12.62 -5.48 13.91
CA SER A 226 -12.32 -6.85 14.32
C SER A 226 -13.14 -7.14 15.58
N GLY A 227 -14.20 -7.94 15.44
CA GLY A 227 -15.27 -8.01 16.43
C GLY A 227 -15.90 -6.63 16.67
N ASP A 228 -15.99 -6.22 17.94
CA ASP A 228 -16.54 -4.91 18.32
C ASP A 228 -15.49 -3.78 18.34
N ARG A 229 -14.25 -4.06 17.95
CA ARG A 229 -13.14 -3.10 18.02
C ARG A 229 -12.88 -2.44 16.67
N LEU A 230 -12.79 -1.10 16.67
CA LEU A 230 -12.32 -0.33 15.52
C LEU A 230 -10.81 -0.55 15.30
N THR A 231 -10.41 -0.97 14.09
CA THR A 231 -9.01 -1.22 13.73
C THR A 231 -8.46 -0.24 12.72
N GLY A 232 -9.34 0.43 11.97
CA GLY A 232 -8.96 1.45 11.00
C GLY A 232 -10.16 2.21 10.46
N VAL A 233 -9.89 3.37 9.88
CA VAL A 233 -10.87 4.17 9.13
C VAL A 233 -10.21 4.62 7.84
N ALA A 234 -10.86 4.33 6.73
CA ALA A 234 -10.48 4.83 5.42
C ALA A 234 -11.52 5.83 4.91
N LYS A 235 -11.09 6.83 4.15
CA LYS A 235 -12.00 7.74 3.44
C LYS A 235 -11.56 7.92 2.00
N LEU A 236 -12.52 8.22 1.15
CA LEU A 236 -12.35 8.59 -0.26
C LEU A 236 -13.17 9.85 -0.53
N ASP A 237 -12.52 10.95 -0.91
CA ASP A 237 -13.15 12.22 -1.28
C ASP A 237 -14.13 12.79 -0.22
N VAL A 238 -13.84 12.59 1.05
CA VAL A 238 -14.61 13.14 2.17
C VAL A 238 -13.78 14.19 2.89
N ASP A 239 -14.38 15.37 3.15
CA ASP A 239 -13.75 16.42 3.96
C ASP A 239 -13.90 16.08 5.46
N ASP A 240 -12.90 15.33 5.98
CA ASP A 240 -12.80 14.92 7.39
C ASP A 240 -11.31 14.77 7.73
N ASP A 241 -10.87 15.31 8.85
CA ASP A 241 -9.47 15.26 9.29
C ASP A 241 -9.08 13.95 10.00
N LEU A 242 -10.02 13.01 10.12
CA LEU A 242 -9.87 11.73 10.82
C LEU A 242 -9.44 11.86 12.31
N GLN A 243 -9.62 13.04 12.92
CA GLN A 243 -9.22 13.27 14.31
C GLN A 243 -10.02 12.38 15.27
N ARG A 244 -11.34 12.30 15.06
CA ARG A 244 -12.22 11.44 15.87
C ARG A 244 -11.86 9.95 15.74
N ALA A 245 -11.51 9.52 14.55
CA ALA A 245 -11.04 8.15 14.31
C ALA A 245 -9.74 7.85 15.07
N ARG A 246 -8.77 8.79 15.06
CA ARG A 246 -7.52 8.64 15.84
C ARG A 246 -7.78 8.54 17.34
N GLU A 247 -8.70 9.35 17.87
CA GLU A 247 -9.07 9.29 19.29
C GLU A 247 -9.69 7.93 19.67
N LEU A 248 -10.61 7.43 18.87
CA LEU A 248 -11.24 6.13 19.08
C LEU A 248 -10.23 4.98 19.00
N LEU A 249 -9.35 4.99 17.99
CA LEU A 249 -8.30 3.98 17.83
C LEU A 249 -7.28 3.99 18.97
N ARG A 250 -7.04 5.14 19.62
CA ARG A 250 -6.19 5.24 20.81
C ARG A 250 -6.87 4.76 22.09
N ALA A 251 -8.19 4.88 22.17
CA ALA A 251 -8.95 4.48 23.34
C ALA A 251 -9.19 2.95 23.43
N GLY A 252 -9.09 2.23 22.32
CA GLY A 252 -9.20 0.76 22.22
C GLY A 252 -10.59 0.32 21.83
#